data_54c8958e3f9957b1bf1ba24fb7540f93
#
_entry.id   54c8958e3f9957b1bf1ba24fb7540f93
#
_cell.length_a   1.000
_cell.length_b   1.000
_cell.length_c   1.000
_cell.angle_alpha   90.00
_cell.angle_beta   90.00
_cell.angle_gamma   90.00
#
_symmetry.space_group_name_H-M   'P 1'
#
loop_
_entity.id
_entity.type
_entity.pdbx_description
1 polymer ?
#
loop_
_entity_poly.entity_id
_entity_poly.type
_entity_poly.pdbx_seq_one_letter_code
_entity_poly.pdbx_strand_id
1 'polypeptide(L)'
;PVANLCASGVLSRFPRLRFATIEAGIGWVPWLLDAMDEAYKKHHFWVRPKLKGLPSDYYRAHGFSSFQEDKAGLDLAESHKLDGNFMWANDYPHHEGTWPHSAEAIERTMGQLSDGARAKVLGLNCARCLGIDVPARYRQ
;
A
#
# COMPACT_ATOMS: atom_id res chain seq x y z
N PRO A 1 2.16 14.31 -2.66
CA PRO A 1 1.59 14.18 -1.29
C PRO A 1 2.28 13.07 -0.50
N VAL A 2 2.40 11.81 -1.02
CA VAL A 2 2.95 10.66 -0.28
C VAL A 2 4.37 10.92 0.19
N ALA A 3 5.27 11.39 -0.68
CA ALA A 3 6.65 11.70 -0.31
C ALA A 3 6.71 12.71 0.85
N ASN A 4 5.87 13.74 0.80
CA ASN A 4 5.81 14.74 1.88
C ASN A 4 5.34 14.13 3.21
N LEU A 5 4.33 13.25 3.19
CA LEU A 5 3.88 12.55 4.40
C LEU A 5 4.99 11.69 5.00
N CYS A 6 5.68 10.91 4.17
CA CYS A 6 6.74 10.01 4.63
C CYS A 6 8.00 10.74 5.10
N ALA A 7 8.36 11.88 4.47
CA ALA A 7 9.61 12.57 4.74
C ALA A 7 9.51 13.77 5.68
N SER A 8 8.30 14.30 5.97
CA SER A 8 8.12 15.52 6.78
C SER A 8 8.24 15.31 8.30
N GLY A 9 8.31 14.06 8.76
CA GLY A 9 8.29 13.72 10.19
C GLY A 9 6.90 13.79 10.84
N VAL A 10 5.84 14.06 10.07
CA VAL A 10 4.46 14.10 10.60
C VAL A 10 4.06 12.73 11.17
N LEU A 11 4.42 11.63 10.50
CA LEU A 11 4.11 10.27 10.96
C LEU A 11 4.88 9.87 12.22
N SER A 12 6.07 10.43 12.45
CA SER A 12 6.78 10.28 13.73
C SER A 12 6.07 11.00 14.88
N ARG A 13 5.46 12.18 14.61
CA ARG A 13 4.74 12.96 15.60
C ARG A 13 3.35 12.41 15.90
N PHE A 14 2.72 11.80 14.89
CA PHE A 14 1.37 11.23 14.96
C PHE A 14 1.38 9.74 14.58
N PRO A 15 1.89 8.86 15.46
CA PRO A 15 2.13 7.44 15.12
C PRO A 15 0.85 6.63 14.91
N ARG A 16 -0.32 7.16 15.23
CA ARG A 16 -1.61 6.54 14.94
C ARG A 16 -2.25 7.02 13.63
N LEU A 17 -1.66 8.03 12.99
CA LEU A 17 -2.16 8.52 11.70
C LEU A 17 -1.92 7.47 10.63
N ARG A 18 -2.94 7.21 9.82
CA ARG A 18 -2.88 6.39 8.61
C ARG A 18 -3.31 7.24 7.42
N PHE A 19 -2.83 6.91 6.25
CA PHE A 19 -3.26 7.56 5.03
C PHE A 19 -3.43 6.53 3.91
N ALA A 20 -4.28 6.83 2.94
CA ALA A 20 -4.46 6.00 1.77
C ALA A 20 -4.48 6.84 0.50
N THR A 21 -3.88 6.34 -0.56
CA THR A 21 -4.11 6.81 -1.93
C THR A 21 -5.19 5.93 -2.55
N ILE A 22 -6.30 6.55 -2.89
CA ILE A 22 -7.46 5.85 -3.44
C ILE A 22 -7.52 6.13 -4.94
N GLU A 23 -7.83 5.08 -5.72
CA GLU A 23 -8.00 5.18 -7.18
C GLU A 23 -6.73 5.69 -7.92
N ALA A 24 -5.57 5.33 -7.42
CA ALA A 24 -4.29 5.81 -7.96
C ALA A 24 -3.38 4.68 -8.47
N GLY A 25 -3.84 3.45 -8.42
CA GLY A 25 -3.02 2.28 -8.68
C GLY A 25 -1.90 2.08 -7.65
N ILE A 26 -1.07 1.07 -7.86
CA ILE A 26 -0.01 0.67 -6.93
C ILE A 26 1.36 0.46 -7.57
N GLY A 27 1.45 0.39 -8.90
CA GLY A 27 2.70 0.12 -9.62
C GLY A 27 3.78 1.17 -9.40
N TRP A 28 3.40 2.41 -9.09
CA TRP A 28 4.32 3.50 -8.79
C TRP A 28 4.93 3.42 -7.38
N VAL A 29 4.29 2.68 -6.45
CA VAL A 29 4.68 2.69 -5.03
C VAL A 29 6.08 2.12 -4.81
N PRO A 30 6.45 0.92 -5.31
CA PRO A 30 7.78 0.37 -5.08
C PRO A 30 8.88 1.33 -5.53
N TRP A 31 8.76 1.86 -6.75
CA TRP A 31 9.72 2.81 -7.30
C TRP A 31 9.85 4.08 -6.45
N LEU A 32 8.70 4.66 -6.03
CA LEU A 32 8.72 5.87 -5.21
C LEU A 32 9.42 5.65 -3.88
N LEU A 33 9.17 4.51 -3.23
CA LEU A 33 9.79 4.19 -1.94
C LEU A 33 11.31 4.06 -2.05
N ASP A 34 11.78 3.36 -3.08
CA ASP A 34 13.22 3.20 -3.33
C ASP A 34 13.86 4.56 -3.65
N ALA A 35 13.22 5.37 -4.49
CA ALA A 35 13.70 6.71 -4.85
C ALA A 35 13.76 7.66 -3.63
N MET A 36 12.75 7.62 -2.75
CA MET A 36 12.75 8.41 -1.51
C MET A 36 13.88 7.98 -0.57
N ASP A 37 14.09 6.68 -0.41
CA ASP A 37 15.14 6.16 0.47
C ASP A 37 16.53 6.50 -0.07
N GLU A 38 16.73 6.40 -1.38
CA GLU A 38 17.99 6.80 -2.03
C GLU A 38 18.25 8.30 -1.84
N ALA A 39 17.25 9.13 -2.12
CA ALA A 39 17.37 10.57 -1.92
C ALA A 39 17.66 10.94 -0.46
N TYR A 40 16.97 10.30 0.49
CA TYR A 40 17.17 10.53 1.92
C TYR A 40 18.60 10.14 2.35
N LYS A 41 19.10 8.98 1.93
CA LYS A 41 20.48 8.52 2.24
C LYS A 41 21.54 9.47 1.69
N LYS A 42 21.34 10.01 0.48
CA LYS A 42 22.27 10.95 -0.16
C LYS A 42 22.22 12.36 0.43
N HIS A 43 21.06 12.81 0.87
CA HIS A 43 20.83 14.20 1.27
C HIS A 43 20.43 14.38 2.75
N HIS A 44 20.51 13.35 3.58
CA HIS A 44 20.05 13.39 4.99
C HIS A 44 20.76 14.45 5.84
N PHE A 45 21.97 14.89 5.46
CA PHE A 45 22.68 15.98 6.14
C PHE A 45 21.95 17.34 6.01
N TRP A 46 21.22 17.52 4.90
CA TRP A 46 20.52 18.76 4.56
C TRP A 46 19.01 18.69 4.89
N VAL A 47 18.45 17.48 4.94
CA VAL A 47 17.01 17.27 5.13
C VAL A 47 16.61 17.48 6.58
N ARG A 48 15.54 18.19 6.79
CA ARG A 48 14.90 18.39 8.10
C ARG A 48 13.40 18.11 8.00
N PRO A 49 12.75 17.50 8.98
CA PRO A 49 13.30 16.91 10.21
C PRO A 49 14.09 15.62 9.93
N LYS A 50 14.99 15.25 10.84
CA LYS A 50 15.64 13.95 10.78
C LYS A 50 14.67 12.86 11.21
N LEU A 51 14.51 11.84 10.36
CA LEU A 51 13.65 10.69 10.61
C LEU A 51 14.40 9.66 11.47
N LYS A 52 13.65 8.84 12.21
CA LYS A 52 14.20 7.69 12.96
C LYS A 52 14.47 6.48 12.08
N GLY A 53 13.81 6.39 10.91
CA GLY A 53 13.96 5.35 9.90
C GLY A 53 13.97 5.95 8.50
N LEU A 54 13.92 5.12 7.49
CA LEU A 54 13.83 5.55 6.10
C LEU A 54 12.40 6.00 5.75
N PRO A 55 12.22 6.89 4.76
CA PRO A 55 10.88 7.28 4.30
C PRO A 55 9.98 6.09 3.96
N SER A 56 10.53 5.02 3.37
CA SER A 56 9.79 3.80 3.05
C SER A 56 9.25 3.07 4.27
N ASP A 57 9.93 3.13 5.43
CA ASP A 57 9.46 2.51 6.66
C ASP A 57 8.16 3.17 7.15
N TYR A 58 8.06 4.49 6.98
CA TYR A 58 6.84 5.23 7.32
C TYR A 58 5.68 4.88 6.40
N TYR A 59 5.94 4.68 5.09
CA TYR A 59 4.90 4.20 4.20
C TYR A 59 4.42 2.81 4.61
N ARG A 60 5.33 1.86 4.84
CA ARG A 60 4.97 0.49 5.25
C ARG A 60 4.17 0.45 6.56
N ALA A 61 4.47 1.35 7.49
CA ALA A 61 3.78 1.42 8.77
C ALA A 61 2.40 2.12 8.70
N HIS A 62 2.25 3.14 7.85
CA HIS A 62 1.12 4.07 7.91
C HIS A 62 0.35 4.21 6.60
N GLY A 63 0.96 3.87 5.46
CA GLY A 63 0.41 4.11 4.12
C GLY A 63 -0.37 2.92 3.58
N PHE A 64 -1.37 3.24 2.77
CA PHE A 64 -2.14 2.27 1.99
C PHE A 64 -2.38 2.81 0.59
N SER A 65 -2.59 1.92 -0.37
CA SER A 65 -2.98 2.30 -1.74
C SER A 65 -3.99 1.32 -2.29
N SER A 66 -5.04 1.85 -2.94
CA SER A 66 -6.04 1.02 -3.60
C SER A 66 -5.80 0.92 -5.11
N PHE A 67 -6.29 -0.17 -5.68
CA PHE A 67 -6.21 -0.48 -7.11
C PHE A 67 -7.34 -1.43 -7.51
N GLN A 68 -7.65 -1.48 -8.81
CA GLN A 68 -8.55 -2.47 -9.43
C GLN A 68 -7.74 -3.58 -10.10
N GLU A 69 -6.95 -3.21 -11.11
CA GLU A 69 -6.05 -4.10 -11.84
C GLU A 69 -4.70 -3.40 -12.03
N ASP A 70 -3.67 -3.87 -11.33
CA ASP A 70 -2.32 -3.32 -11.40
C ASP A 70 -1.29 -4.44 -11.19
N LYS A 71 -1.06 -5.19 -12.27
CA LYS A 71 -0.14 -6.34 -12.24
C LYS A 71 1.28 -5.93 -11.87
N ALA A 72 1.75 -4.78 -12.35
CA ALA A 72 3.12 -4.31 -12.08
C ALA A 72 3.36 -4.09 -10.57
N GLY A 73 2.40 -3.50 -9.88
CA GLY A 73 2.48 -3.32 -8.43
C GLY A 73 2.34 -4.63 -7.66
N LEU A 74 1.47 -5.52 -8.12
CA LEU A 74 1.28 -6.84 -7.49
C LEU A 74 2.49 -7.77 -7.64
N ASP A 75 3.15 -7.77 -8.79
CA ASP A 75 4.37 -8.56 -9.02
C ASP A 75 5.51 -8.17 -8.04
N LEU A 76 5.49 -6.95 -7.55
CA LEU A 76 6.49 -6.43 -6.62
C LEU A 76 6.01 -6.41 -5.14
N ALA A 77 4.76 -6.76 -4.87
CA ALA A 77 4.14 -6.58 -3.56
C ALA A 77 4.89 -7.33 -2.45
N GLU A 78 5.15 -8.61 -2.61
CA GLU A 78 5.81 -9.42 -1.58
C GLU A 78 7.32 -9.14 -1.52
N SER A 79 8.01 -9.02 -2.66
CA SER A 79 9.45 -8.74 -2.72
C SER A 79 9.82 -7.39 -2.09
N HIS A 80 8.94 -6.40 -2.19
CA HIS A 80 9.13 -5.06 -1.57
C HIS A 80 8.42 -4.91 -0.21
N LYS A 81 7.85 -6.01 0.33
CA LYS A 81 7.13 -6.01 1.63
C LYS A 81 5.98 -5.02 1.64
N LEU A 82 5.21 -4.97 0.57
CA LEU A 82 4.07 -4.08 0.37
C LEU A 82 2.72 -4.82 0.33
N ASP A 83 2.74 -6.15 0.45
CA ASP A 83 1.55 -6.98 0.55
C ASP A 83 0.63 -6.58 1.72
N GLY A 84 1.19 -5.95 2.76
CA GLY A 84 0.45 -5.36 3.87
C GLY A 84 -0.10 -3.95 3.62
N ASN A 85 0.15 -3.33 2.46
CA ASN A 85 -0.20 -1.92 2.22
C ASN A 85 -1.19 -1.75 1.06
N PHE A 86 -1.38 -2.76 0.23
CA PHE A 86 -2.24 -2.70 -0.95
C PHE A 86 -3.65 -3.18 -0.64
N MET A 87 -4.65 -2.51 -1.23
CA MET A 87 -6.06 -2.76 -1.01
C MET A 87 -6.76 -2.87 -2.37
N TRP A 88 -7.32 -4.04 -2.67
CA TRP A 88 -8.11 -4.23 -3.87
C TRP A 88 -9.51 -3.63 -3.73
N ALA A 89 -10.02 -3.06 -4.82
CA ALA A 89 -11.40 -2.61 -4.95
C ALA A 89 -11.88 -2.84 -6.37
N ASN A 90 -13.18 -3.07 -6.57
CA ASN A 90 -13.76 -3.32 -7.89
C ASN A 90 -14.20 -2.05 -8.63
N ASP A 91 -14.18 -0.92 -7.96
CA ASP A 91 -14.53 0.40 -8.47
C ASP A 91 -15.98 0.54 -9.00
N TYR A 92 -16.88 -0.28 -8.46
CA TYR A 92 -18.31 -0.18 -8.83
C TYR A 92 -18.91 1.16 -8.34
N PRO A 93 -19.72 1.87 -9.15
CA PRO A 93 -20.27 1.48 -10.46
C PRO A 93 -19.57 2.12 -11.68
N HIS A 94 -18.29 2.50 -11.56
CA HIS A 94 -17.58 3.10 -12.68
C HIS A 94 -17.40 2.09 -13.83
N HIS A 95 -17.41 2.59 -15.07
CA HIS A 95 -17.34 1.75 -16.27
C HIS A 95 -15.96 1.07 -16.44
N GLU A 96 -14.92 1.63 -15.86
CA GLU A 96 -13.55 1.08 -15.83
C GLU A 96 -13.33 0.08 -14.69
N GLY A 97 -14.34 -0.10 -13.82
CA GLY A 97 -14.29 -1.06 -12.73
C GLY A 97 -14.33 -2.51 -13.21
N THR A 98 -13.99 -3.44 -12.32
CA THR A 98 -13.92 -4.87 -12.65
C THR A 98 -15.26 -5.59 -12.61
N TRP A 99 -16.32 -4.96 -12.09
CA TRP A 99 -17.65 -5.57 -12.04
C TRP A 99 -18.30 -5.63 -13.44
N PRO A 100 -18.99 -6.75 -13.84
CA PRO A 100 -19.32 -7.94 -13.05
C PRO A 100 -18.26 -9.05 -13.05
N HIS A 101 -17.08 -8.83 -13.63
CA HIS A 101 -16.02 -9.81 -13.86
C HIS A 101 -14.91 -9.74 -12.80
N SER A 102 -15.26 -9.34 -11.57
CA SER A 102 -14.28 -9.15 -10.48
C SER A 102 -13.54 -10.42 -10.09
N ALA A 103 -14.20 -11.59 -10.15
CA ALA A 103 -13.56 -12.86 -9.84
C ALA A 103 -12.44 -13.20 -10.84
N GLU A 104 -12.73 -13.04 -12.13
CA GLU A 104 -11.76 -13.27 -13.20
C GLU A 104 -10.60 -12.28 -13.14
N ALA A 105 -10.88 -11.02 -12.81
CA ALA A 105 -9.86 -9.98 -12.63
C ALA A 105 -8.91 -10.32 -11.48
N ILE A 106 -9.44 -10.78 -10.35
CA ILE A 106 -8.67 -11.22 -9.19
C ILE A 106 -7.76 -12.40 -9.54
N GLU A 107 -8.30 -13.45 -10.19
CA GLU A 107 -7.50 -14.61 -10.59
C GLU A 107 -6.40 -14.23 -11.59
N ARG A 108 -6.72 -13.41 -12.58
CA ARG A 108 -5.75 -12.95 -13.60
C ARG A 108 -4.60 -12.14 -13.02
N THR A 109 -4.88 -11.29 -12.01
CA THR A 109 -3.89 -10.33 -11.50
C THR A 109 -3.20 -10.79 -10.22
N MET A 110 -3.83 -11.66 -9.42
CA MET A 110 -3.34 -12.06 -8.09
C MET A 110 -2.98 -13.54 -7.97
N GLY A 111 -3.06 -14.30 -9.06
CA GLY A 111 -2.79 -15.75 -9.03
C GLY A 111 -1.36 -16.12 -8.62
N GLN A 112 -0.41 -15.18 -8.72
CA GLN A 112 0.98 -15.38 -8.31
C GLN A 112 1.25 -15.05 -6.83
N LEU A 113 0.33 -14.36 -6.15
CA LEU A 113 0.51 -14.02 -4.74
C LEU A 113 0.34 -15.25 -3.85
N SER A 114 1.07 -15.29 -2.74
CA SER A 114 0.80 -16.26 -1.67
C SER A 114 -0.61 -16.06 -1.09
N ASP A 115 -1.21 -17.13 -0.56
CA ASP A 115 -2.54 -17.06 0.05
C ASP A 115 -2.62 -15.98 1.14
N GLY A 116 -1.57 -15.85 1.94
CA GLY A 116 -1.49 -14.82 2.98
C GLY A 116 -1.44 -13.40 2.42
N ALA A 117 -0.68 -13.15 1.35
CA ALA A 117 -0.64 -11.87 0.67
C ALA A 117 -1.99 -11.55 0.01
N ARG A 118 -2.58 -12.53 -0.66
CA ARG A 118 -3.89 -12.41 -1.30
C ARG A 118 -5.00 -12.05 -0.30
N ALA A 119 -5.05 -12.72 0.86
CA ALA A 119 -6.00 -12.40 1.92
C ALA A 119 -5.84 -10.97 2.46
N LYS A 120 -4.59 -10.50 2.64
CA LYS A 120 -4.31 -9.13 3.03
C LYS A 120 -4.83 -8.13 2.00
N VAL A 121 -4.48 -8.33 0.74
CA VAL A 121 -4.83 -7.41 -0.36
C VAL A 121 -6.34 -7.36 -0.59
N LEU A 122 -7.04 -8.50 -0.52
CA LEU A 122 -8.49 -8.58 -0.78
C LEU A 122 -9.36 -8.00 0.35
N GLY A 123 -8.85 -7.91 1.60
CA GLY A 123 -9.72 -7.40 2.66
C GLY A 123 -9.03 -7.03 3.96
N LEU A 124 -8.03 -7.79 4.43
CA LEU A 124 -7.44 -7.57 5.75
C LEU A 124 -6.74 -6.20 5.86
N ASN A 125 -6.12 -5.73 4.78
CA ASN A 125 -5.50 -4.40 4.76
C ASN A 125 -6.53 -3.28 4.81
N CYS A 126 -7.65 -3.40 4.12
CA CYS A 126 -8.75 -2.44 4.20
C CYS A 126 -9.32 -2.39 5.63
N ALA A 127 -9.57 -3.53 6.24
CA ALA A 127 -10.01 -3.61 7.63
C ALA A 127 -9.01 -2.93 8.58
N ARG A 128 -7.70 -3.19 8.40
CA ARG A 128 -6.64 -2.54 9.19
C ARG A 128 -6.59 -1.04 8.94
N CYS A 129 -6.71 -0.59 7.70
CA CYS A 129 -6.72 0.83 7.34
C CYS A 129 -7.86 1.57 8.04
N LEU A 130 -9.06 0.99 8.03
CA LEU A 130 -10.27 1.60 8.57
C LEU A 130 -10.50 1.33 10.06
N GLY A 131 -9.71 0.44 10.68
CA GLY A 131 -9.89 0.05 12.07
C GLY A 131 -11.11 -0.86 12.29
N ILE A 132 -11.45 -1.68 11.30
CA ILE A 132 -12.58 -2.63 11.36
C ILE A 132 -12.09 -3.94 11.98
N ASP A 133 -12.83 -4.43 12.98
CA ASP A 133 -12.56 -5.74 13.57
C ASP A 133 -12.95 -6.87 12.61
N VAL A 134 -11.97 -7.71 12.28
CA VAL A 134 -12.18 -8.89 11.45
C VAL A 134 -12.52 -10.09 12.34
N PRO A 135 -13.65 -10.80 12.11
CA PRO A 135 -13.97 -12.02 12.86
C PRO A 135 -12.85 -13.06 12.75
N ALA A 136 -12.60 -13.81 13.84
CA ALA A 136 -11.49 -14.77 13.95
C ALA A 136 -11.42 -15.78 12.78
N ARG A 137 -12.59 -16.21 12.27
CA ARG A 137 -12.69 -17.15 11.13
C ARG A 137 -12.10 -16.64 9.81
N TYR A 138 -11.83 -15.34 9.69
CA TYR A 138 -11.25 -14.70 8.50
C TYR A 138 -9.82 -14.18 8.73
N ARG A 139 -9.20 -14.48 9.87
CA ARG A 139 -7.85 -14.03 10.22
C ARG A 139 -6.75 -15.06 9.90
N GLN A 140 -7.13 -16.17 9.26
CA GLN A 140 -6.20 -17.28 8.92
C GLN A 140 -5.37 -16.94 7.72
#